data_858d8d3dbebf0e46f7d052973a8b6a81
#
_entry.id   858d8d3dbebf0e46f7d052973a8b6a81
#
_cell.length_a   1.000
_cell.length_b   1.000
_cell.length_c   1.000
_cell.angle_alpha   90.00
_cell.angle_beta   90.00
_cell.angle_gamma   90.00
#
_symmetry.space_group_name_H-M   'P 1'
#
loop_
_entity.id
_entity.type
_entity.pdbx_description
1 polymer ?
#
loop_
_entity_poly.entity_id
_entity_poly.type
_entity_poly.pdbx_seq_one_letter_code
_entity_poly.pdbx_strand_id
1 'polypeptide(L)'
;MNLFKTVLIFVSVIVAVSCGTAGGDVEVSELDASELCCLQQADNPIRELYSMAVQDDSSVLLSTDREVLWYSFDGRRLKNLGNKGRAAGEYDMPMKVRVDGDRIFVWDAMNLKFMQYDASGSFIGESSYTSAIKDFLPCGNKIVIYTAGAREQNIIDIYDIAEGAVVKSLTKSSSVQRVFNSSGVYPMCIKYGMLYYMPCCEMDVYGFNLETGEDAGCLFHIESSSFKPGEIDDVEALLSNRKKLSGFYDEVSSVLMMMPAGNGFKVLTCEGEFYRESGIRKNDRRYYSLYEVDHKGKVMDKRCFPYDTFESRASVDGFNGKLYYLKKTLDMVGGEENHILCVYE
;
A
#
# COMPACT_ATOMS: atom_id res chain seq x y z
N MET A 1 -2.49 33.68 37.27
CA MET A 1 -2.49 33.79 35.79
C MET A 1 -2.79 32.40 35.25
N ASN A 2 -4.09 32.12 35.06
CA ASN A 2 -4.60 30.78 34.82
C ASN A 2 -4.70 30.53 33.32
N LEU A 3 -3.99 29.47 32.87
CA LEU A 3 -4.13 28.93 31.52
C LEU A 3 -5.40 28.05 31.48
N PHE A 4 -6.40 28.48 30.74
CA PHE A 4 -7.54 27.64 30.36
C PHE A 4 -7.08 26.58 29.32
N LYS A 5 -7.09 25.33 29.73
CA LYS A 5 -7.06 24.21 28.81
C LYS A 5 -8.48 23.97 28.29
N THR A 6 -8.74 24.35 27.07
CA THR A 6 -9.99 23.99 26.39
C THR A 6 -9.86 22.56 25.88
N VAL A 7 -10.53 21.65 26.56
CA VAL A 7 -10.71 20.27 26.07
C VAL A 7 -11.87 20.33 25.08
N LEU A 8 -11.57 20.17 23.79
CA LEU A 8 -12.58 19.99 22.76
C LEU A 8 -12.98 18.51 22.76
N ILE A 9 -14.16 18.22 23.28
CA ILE A 9 -14.79 16.88 23.14
C ILE A 9 -15.51 16.89 21.81
N PHE A 10 -14.99 16.17 20.82
CA PHE A 10 -15.73 15.87 19.59
C PHE A 10 -16.71 14.73 19.87
N VAL A 11 -17.98 15.03 19.77
CA VAL A 11 -19.04 14.03 19.75
C VAL A 11 -19.19 13.56 18.31
N SER A 12 -18.73 12.34 18.03
CA SER A 12 -18.94 11.68 16.74
C SER A 12 -20.42 11.33 16.58
N VAL A 13 -21.08 11.94 15.62
CA VAL A 13 -22.45 11.56 15.22
C VAL A 13 -22.32 10.42 14.22
N ILE A 14 -22.73 9.23 14.64
CA ILE A 14 -22.85 8.06 13.76
C ILE A 14 -24.06 8.30 12.85
N VAL A 15 -23.82 8.55 11.58
CA VAL A 15 -24.87 8.53 10.54
C VAL A 15 -24.79 7.16 9.86
N ALA A 16 -25.62 6.23 10.29
CA ALA A 16 -25.85 4.98 9.56
C ALA A 16 -26.67 5.29 8.31
N VAL A 17 -26.07 5.22 7.15
CA VAL A 17 -26.78 5.25 5.86
C VAL A 17 -27.05 3.81 5.44
N SER A 18 -28.24 3.31 5.71
CA SER A 18 -28.74 2.03 5.20
C SER A 18 -29.24 2.23 3.76
N CYS A 19 -28.54 1.67 2.78
CA CYS A 19 -29.04 1.52 1.42
C CYS A 19 -29.31 0.04 1.14
N GLY A 20 -30.59 -0.34 1.21
CA GLY A 20 -31.01 -1.71 0.89
C GLY A 20 -30.96 -2.01 -0.60
N THR A 21 -30.21 -3.03 -1.01
CA THR A 21 -30.39 -3.82 -2.23
C THR A 21 -29.99 -5.26 -1.99
N ALA A 22 -30.63 -6.20 -2.68
CA ALA A 22 -30.56 -7.66 -2.48
C ALA A 22 -29.14 -8.25 -2.63
N GLY A 23 -28.48 -8.41 -1.51
CA GLY A 23 -27.17 -8.98 -1.25
C GLY A 23 -26.84 -8.42 0.11
N GLY A 24 -26.63 -9.22 1.14
CA GLY A 24 -26.54 -8.80 2.54
C GLY A 24 -25.82 -7.48 2.71
N ASP A 25 -26.47 -6.53 3.33
CA ASP A 25 -25.98 -5.16 3.50
C ASP A 25 -24.62 -5.19 4.19
N VAL A 26 -23.58 -4.70 3.50
CA VAL A 26 -22.27 -4.50 4.10
C VAL A 26 -22.35 -3.22 4.93
N GLU A 27 -22.22 -3.35 6.25
CA GLU A 27 -22.14 -2.20 7.12
C GLU A 27 -20.80 -1.48 6.90
N VAL A 28 -20.88 -0.26 6.36
CA VAL A 28 -19.71 0.61 6.14
C VAL A 28 -19.76 1.71 7.18
N SER A 29 -18.76 1.76 8.04
CA SER A 29 -18.62 2.78 9.09
C SER A 29 -17.35 3.61 8.88
N GLU A 30 -17.29 4.81 9.45
CA GLU A 30 -16.04 5.54 9.51
C GLU A 30 -14.99 4.73 10.27
N LEU A 31 -13.73 4.77 9.80
CA LEU A 31 -12.62 4.14 10.48
C LEU A 31 -12.32 4.92 11.76
N ASP A 32 -12.48 4.27 12.92
CA ASP A 32 -12.15 4.85 14.23
C ASP A 32 -10.63 4.91 14.40
N ALA A 33 -10.03 5.91 13.79
CA ALA A 33 -8.60 6.14 13.80
C ALA A 33 -8.24 7.42 14.54
N SER A 34 -7.09 7.40 15.20
CA SER A 34 -6.53 8.57 15.85
C SER A 34 -5.75 9.42 14.85
N GLU A 35 -6.06 10.71 14.78
CA GLU A 35 -5.25 11.69 14.06
C GLU A 35 -3.98 11.96 14.86
N LEU A 36 -2.81 11.66 14.28
CA LEU A 36 -1.51 11.89 14.93
C LEU A 36 -1.09 13.35 14.77
N CYS A 37 -1.09 13.85 13.55
CA CYS A 37 -0.62 15.20 13.25
C CYS A 37 -1.09 15.68 11.87
N CYS A 38 -1.07 17.00 11.68
CA CYS A 38 -1.08 17.62 10.36
C CYS A 38 0.36 17.83 9.90
N LEU A 39 0.71 17.35 8.71
CA LEU A 39 2.05 17.48 8.17
C LEU A 39 2.31 18.93 7.76
N GLN A 40 3.40 19.50 8.28
CA GLN A 40 3.83 20.84 7.91
C GLN A 40 4.29 20.87 6.45
N GLN A 41 3.54 21.57 5.62
CA GLN A 41 3.94 21.82 4.25
C GLN A 41 4.84 23.07 4.25
N ALA A 42 6.13 22.86 3.94
CA ALA A 42 7.04 23.94 3.64
C ALA A 42 6.67 24.56 2.26
N ASP A 43 7.51 25.45 1.72
CA ASP A 43 7.29 26.15 0.44
C ASP A 43 6.94 25.26 -0.78
N ASN A 44 7.11 23.94 -0.66
CA ASN A 44 6.73 22.94 -1.67
C ASN A 44 5.65 21.99 -1.12
N PRO A 45 4.39 22.18 -1.49
CA PRO A 45 3.32 21.27 -1.09
C PRO A 45 3.52 19.87 -1.69
N ILE A 46 3.07 18.85 -0.96
CA ILE A 46 3.00 17.47 -1.46
C ILE A 46 1.97 17.45 -2.59
N ARG A 47 2.44 17.30 -3.84
CA ARG A 47 1.56 17.32 -5.02
C ARG A 47 1.10 15.94 -5.43
N GLU A 48 2.03 15.00 -5.49
CA GLU A 48 1.79 13.63 -5.93
C GLU A 48 2.55 12.68 -5.01
N LEU A 49 1.82 11.85 -4.31
CA LEU A 49 2.35 10.86 -3.39
C LEU A 49 2.46 9.51 -4.10
N TYR A 50 3.64 8.92 -4.10
CA TYR A 50 3.91 7.61 -4.71
C TYR A 50 4.00 6.47 -3.72
N SER A 51 4.49 6.71 -2.52
CA SER A 51 4.44 5.74 -1.42
C SER A 51 4.68 6.39 -0.07
N MET A 52 4.24 5.68 0.96
CA MET A 52 4.50 5.99 2.35
C MET A 52 5.21 4.80 2.99
N ALA A 53 6.09 5.05 3.95
CA ALA A 53 6.68 4.04 4.81
C ALA A 53 6.87 4.59 6.23
N VAL A 54 6.35 3.89 7.21
CA VAL A 54 6.62 4.19 8.63
C VAL A 54 8.01 3.68 8.94
N GLN A 55 8.88 4.55 9.47
CA GLN A 55 10.25 4.16 9.79
C GLN A 55 10.36 3.54 11.17
N ASP A 56 9.69 4.16 12.14
CA ASP A 56 9.66 3.75 13.53
C ASP A 56 8.41 4.32 14.22
N ASP A 57 8.30 4.19 15.52
CA ASP A 57 7.17 4.72 16.30
C ASP A 57 7.13 6.26 16.38
N SER A 58 7.96 6.98 15.64
CA SER A 58 8.11 8.44 15.72
C SER A 58 8.15 9.15 14.38
N SER A 59 8.31 8.44 13.26
CA SER A 59 8.56 9.07 11.97
C SER A 59 8.04 8.29 10.75
N VAL A 60 7.78 9.03 9.67
CA VAL A 60 7.27 8.54 8.40
C VAL A 60 8.03 9.14 7.22
N LEU A 61 8.25 8.33 6.21
CA LEU A 61 8.84 8.70 4.93
C LEU A 61 7.76 8.74 3.85
N LEU A 62 7.75 9.81 3.06
CA LEU A 62 6.83 10.01 1.95
C LEU A 62 7.62 10.17 0.67
N SER A 63 7.40 9.28 -0.28
CA SER A 63 7.96 9.38 -1.62
C SER A 63 7.00 10.14 -2.53
N THR A 64 7.50 11.17 -3.19
CA THR A 64 6.73 12.07 -4.07
C THR A 64 7.30 12.07 -5.48
N ASP A 65 6.70 12.86 -6.38
CA ASP A 65 7.20 13.08 -7.75
C ASP A 65 8.59 13.74 -7.81
N ARG A 66 9.09 14.27 -6.71
CA ARG A 66 10.33 15.05 -6.67
C ARG A 66 11.36 14.55 -5.69
N GLU A 67 10.91 14.11 -4.52
CA GLU A 67 11.77 13.90 -3.38
C GLU A 67 11.18 12.87 -2.40
N VAL A 68 12.01 12.34 -1.53
CA VAL A 68 11.58 11.55 -0.38
C VAL A 68 11.63 12.46 0.85
N LEU A 69 10.45 12.73 1.40
CA LEU A 69 10.24 13.60 2.54
C LEU A 69 10.23 12.77 3.82
N TRP A 70 10.89 13.26 4.86
CA TRP A 70 10.91 12.61 6.16
C TRP A 70 10.24 13.51 7.19
N TYR A 71 9.17 13.00 7.82
CA TYR A 71 8.41 13.71 8.83
C TYR A 71 8.43 12.96 10.16
N SER A 72 8.46 13.72 11.26
CA SER A 72 8.15 13.19 12.60
C SER A 72 6.62 13.07 12.80
N PHE A 73 6.20 12.23 13.74
CA PHE A 73 4.78 12.05 14.08
C PHE A 73 4.13 13.27 14.76
N ASP A 74 4.90 14.32 15.07
CA ASP A 74 4.36 15.64 15.43
C ASP A 74 4.11 16.56 14.22
N GLY A 75 4.28 16.03 12.99
CA GLY A 75 4.01 16.72 11.73
C GLY A 75 5.17 17.56 11.21
N ARG A 76 6.27 17.65 11.90
CA ARG A 76 7.43 18.48 11.51
C ARG A 76 8.24 17.77 10.43
N ARG A 77 8.55 18.47 9.34
CA ARG A 77 9.50 18.01 8.33
C ARG A 77 10.91 17.98 8.92
N LEU A 78 11.51 16.81 8.96
CA LEU A 78 12.87 16.62 9.49
C LEU A 78 13.93 16.94 8.43
N LYS A 79 13.79 16.33 7.24
CA LYS A 79 14.69 16.51 6.11
C LYS A 79 14.17 15.87 4.83
N ASN A 80 14.94 16.02 3.75
CA ASN A 80 14.84 15.17 2.56
C ASN A 80 15.83 14.00 2.69
N LEU A 81 15.43 12.85 2.22
CA LEU A 81 16.30 11.69 2.08
C LEU A 81 16.89 11.68 0.68
N GLY A 82 18.21 11.82 0.56
CA GLY A 82 18.86 11.92 -0.74
C GLY A 82 18.57 13.23 -1.49
N ASN A 83 18.96 13.28 -2.75
CA ASN A 83 18.79 14.44 -3.63
C ASN A 83 18.35 13.98 -5.02
N LYS A 84 17.76 14.91 -5.78
CA LYS A 84 17.46 14.69 -7.19
C LYS A 84 18.71 14.80 -8.04
N GLY A 85 18.97 13.78 -8.88
CA GLY A 85 20.11 13.73 -9.77
C GLY A 85 20.44 12.33 -10.25
N ARG A 86 21.66 12.12 -10.77
CA ARG A 86 22.12 10.83 -11.33
C ARG A 86 23.42 10.31 -10.71
N ALA A 87 24.00 11.05 -9.78
CA ALA A 87 25.17 10.59 -9.07
C ALA A 87 24.80 9.47 -8.07
N ALA A 88 25.81 8.83 -7.49
CA ALA A 88 25.60 7.84 -6.44
C ALA A 88 24.81 8.46 -5.27
N GLY A 89 23.76 7.80 -4.84
CA GLY A 89 22.86 8.31 -3.81
C GLY A 89 21.87 9.38 -4.25
N GLU A 90 21.84 9.74 -5.54
CA GLU A 90 20.83 10.62 -6.13
C GLU A 90 19.79 9.81 -6.91
N TYR A 91 18.56 10.32 -6.98
CA TYR A 91 17.44 9.72 -7.72
C TYR A 91 16.82 10.72 -8.70
N ASP A 92 16.17 10.19 -9.74
CA ASP A 92 15.39 11.01 -10.68
C ASP A 92 13.88 10.90 -10.38
N MET A 93 13.38 9.69 -10.10
CA MET A 93 11.97 9.42 -9.78
C MET A 93 11.84 8.39 -8.64
N PRO A 94 11.85 8.84 -7.38
CA PRO A 94 11.76 7.95 -6.22
C PRO A 94 10.32 7.46 -6.06
N MET A 95 9.96 6.35 -6.72
CA MET A 95 8.57 5.84 -6.75
C MET A 95 8.16 5.10 -5.47
N LYS A 96 9.11 4.50 -4.76
CA LYS A 96 8.81 3.70 -3.58
C LYS A 96 9.89 3.88 -2.51
N VAL A 97 9.44 3.94 -1.26
CA VAL A 97 10.30 3.91 -0.09
C VAL A 97 9.85 2.78 0.83
N ARG A 98 10.79 2.04 1.41
CA ARG A 98 10.57 0.96 2.39
C ARG A 98 11.66 0.98 3.45
N VAL A 99 11.35 0.39 4.60
CA VAL A 99 12.26 0.32 5.75
C VAL A 99 12.47 -1.14 6.16
N ASP A 100 13.69 -1.48 6.50
CA ASP A 100 14.07 -2.77 7.09
C ASP A 100 15.05 -2.51 8.24
N GLY A 101 14.54 -2.52 9.47
CA GLY A 101 15.32 -2.19 10.66
C GLY A 101 15.88 -0.77 10.60
N ASP A 102 17.20 -0.66 10.59
CA ASP A 102 17.94 0.59 10.53
C ASP A 102 18.30 1.04 9.11
N ARG A 103 17.76 0.39 8.08
CA ARG A 103 18.01 0.72 6.68
C ARG A 103 16.75 1.21 5.98
N ILE A 104 16.93 2.23 5.16
CA ILE A 104 15.91 2.80 4.31
C ILE A 104 16.27 2.50 2.85
N PHE A 105 15.29 2.03 2.10
CA PHE A 105 15.43 1.68 0.69
C PHE A 105 14.52 2.56 -0.15
N VAL A 106 15.07 3.10 -1.23
CA VAL A 106 14.32 3.90 -2.22
C VAL A 106 14.46 3.27 -3.59
N TRP A 107 13.34 3.02 -4.24
CA TRP A 107 13.29 2.61 -5.63
C TRP A 107 13.22 3.82 -6.55
N ASP A 108 14.25 4.02 -7.37
CA ASP A 108 14.27 5.01 -8.45
C ASP A 108 13.80 4.34 -9.75
N ALA A 109 12.60 4.68 -10.16
CA ALA A 109 11.96 4.04 -11.32
C ALA A 109 12.54 4.48 -12.66
N MET A 110 13.15 5.66 -12.74
CA MET A 110 13.78 6.15 -13.98
C MET A 110 15.15 5.53 -14.22
N ASN A 111 15.90 5.29 -13.16
CA ASN A 111 17.23 4.70 -13.24
C ASN A 111 17.24 3.18 -12.94
N LEU A 112 16.06 2.60 -12.63
CA LEU A 112 15.87 1.17 -12.33
C LEU A 112 16.85 0.68 -11.24
N LYS A 113 16.93 1.41 -10.13
CA LYS A 113 17.86 1.09 -9.03
C LYS A 113 17.22 1.22 -7.66
N PHE A 114 17.68 0.38 -6.74
CA PHE A 114 17.44 0.49 -5.32
C PHE A 114 18.58 1.26 -4.69
N MET A 115 18.29 2.33 -3.99
CA MET A 115 19.24 3.05 -3.16
C MET A 115 19.03 2.70 -1.71
N GLN A 116 20.13 2.58 -0.98
CA GLN A 116 20.14 2.22 0.43
C GLN A 116 20.71 3.37 1.25
N TYR A 117 20.03 3.66 2.35
CA TYR A 117 20.46 4.65 3.34
C TYR A 117 20.38 4.02 4.73
N ASP A 118 21.23 4.51 5.64
CA ASP A 118 21.14 4.16 7.06
C ASP A 118 19.98 4.87 7.77
N ALA A 119 19.76 4.54 9.05
CA ALA A 119 18.71 5.16 9.87
C ALA A 119 18.91 6.69 10.05
N SER A 120 20.12 7.22 9.82
CA SER A 120 20.36 8.65 9.81
C SER A 120 20.06 9.30 8.45
N GLY A 121 19.76 8.49 7.41
CA GLY A 121 19.56 8.91 6.02
C GLY A 121 20.86 9.19 5.26
N SER A 122 22.01 8.66 5.73
CA SER A 122 23.26 8.70 4.99
C SER A 122 23.28 7.58 3.94
N PHE A 123 23.72 7.90 2.74
CA PHE A 123 23.79 6.93 1.64
C PHE A 123 24.80 5.80 1.94
N ILE A 124 24.34 4.55 1.77
CA ILE A 124 25.16 3.34 1.98
C ILE A 124 25.60 2.74 0.65
N GLY A 125 24.71 2.64 -0.32
CA GLY A 125 24.98 1.99 -1.60
C GLY A 125 23.75 1.90 -2.50
N GLU A 126 23.96 1.37 -3.70
CA GLU A 126 22.89 1.15 -4.66
C GLU A 126 23.07 -0.16 -5.41
N SER A 127 21.96 -0.71 -5.92
CA SER A 127 21.95 -1.90 -6.77
C SER A 127 20.90 -1.77 -7.87
N SER A 128 21.24 -2.25 -9.08
CA SER A 128 20.37 -2.11 -10.25
C SER A 128 19.46 -3.32 -10.41
N TYR A 129 18.23 -3.06 -10.87
CA TYR A 129 17.27 -4.09 -11.25
C TYR A 129 16.74 -3.80 -12.65
N THR A 130 16.49 -4.83 -13.45
CA THR A 130 16.31 -4.68 -14.91
C THR A 130 14.89 -4.39 -15.38
N SER A 131 13.90 -4.37 -14.47
CA SER A 131 12.50 -4.23 -14.83
C SER A 131 11.76 -3.24 -13.93
N ALA A 132 10.65 -2.71 -14.42
CA ALA A 132 9.73 -1.95 -13.58
C ALA A 132 9.10 -2.84 -12.50
N ILE A 133 8.97 -2.30 -11.31
CA ILE A 133 8.35 -2.96 -10.17
C ILE A 133 7.06 -2.28 -9.76
N LYS A 134 6.21 -3.00 -9.04
CA LYS A 134 5.01 -2.42 -8.39
C LYS A 134 5.28 -2.07 -6.95
N ASP A 135 5.94 -2.95 -6.23
CA ASP A 135 6.38 -2.71 -4.88
C ASP A 135 7.54 -3.65 -4.51
N PHE A 136 8.13 -3.44 -3.34
CA PHE A 136 9.17 -4.30 -2.82
C PHE A 136 9.20 -4.31 -1.29
N LEU A 137 9.75 -5.36 -0.71
CA LEU A 137 10.09 -5.44 0.71
C LEU A 137 11.56 -5.83 0.87
N PRO A 138 12.36 -5.01 1.52
CA PRO A 138 13.72 -5.40 1.89
C PRO A 138 13.71 -6.39 3.05
N CYS A 139 14.67 -7.30 3.07
CA CYS A 139 14.89 -8.26 4.16
C CYS A 139 16.37 -8.66 4.20
N GLY A 140 17.13 -8.05 5.08
CA GLY A 140 18.56 -8.30 5.15
C GLY A 140 19.27 -7.97 3.82
N ASN A 141 19.96 -8.93 3.22
CA ASN A 141 20.61 -8.78 1.91
C ASN A 141 19.70 -9.11 0.72
N LYS A 142 18.44 -9.35 0.96
CA LYS A 142 17.47 -9.67 -0.10
C LYS A 142 16.46 -8.55 -0.25
N ILE A 143 15.96 -8.39 -1.47
CA ILE A 143 14.80 -7.58 -1.78
C ILE A 143 13.75 -8.50 -2.40
N VAL A 144 12.59 -8.58 -1.79
CA VAL A 144 11.40 -9.23 -2.36
C VAL A 144 10.71 -8.20 -3.24
N ILE A 145 10.63 -8.47 -4.52
CA ILE A 145 10.11 -7.55 -5.53
C ILE A 145 8.75 -8.05 -6.00
N TYR A 146 7.71 -7.21 -5.86
CA TYR A 146 6.41 -7.45 -6.48
C TYR A 146 6.44 -6.85 -7.89
N THR A 147 6.43 -7.72 -8.89
CA THR A 147 6.57 -7.31 -10.28
C THR A 147 5.24 -6.88 -10.89
N ALA A 148 5.31 -6.32 -12.08
CA ALA A 148 4.12 -5.96 -12.82
C ALA A 148 3.34 -7.18 -13.34
N GLY A 149 3.91 -8.38 -13.29
CA GLY A 149 3.29 -9.59 -13.82
C GLY A 149 3.03 -9.51 -15.33
N ALA A 150 3.90 -8.86 -16.10
CA ALA A 150 3.81 -8.81 -17.55
C ALA A 150 3.87 -10.23 -18.14
N ARG A 151 3.56 -10.40 -19.43
CA ARG A 151 3.48 -11.67 -20.15
C ARG A 151 4.45 -12.73 -19.63
N GLU A 152 3.90 -13.85 -19.12
CA GLU A 152 4.65 -15.02 -18.63
C GLU A 152 5.62 -14.78 -17.46
N GLN A 153 5.66 -13.58 -16.89
CA GLN A 153 6.49 -13.29 -15.74
C GLN A 153 5.84 -13.79 -14.44
N ASN A 154 6.69 -14.07 -13.47
CA ASN A 154 6.24 -14.32 -12.12
C ASN A 154 5.84 -13.00 -11.45
N ILE A 155 5.05 -13.07 -10.39
CA ILE A 155 4.60 -11.88 -9.65
C ILE A 155 5.59 -11.48 -8.54
N ILE A 156 6.43 -12.40 -8.09
CA ILE A 156 7.45 -12.17 -7.07
C ILE A 156 8.82 -12.56 -7.61
N ASP A 157 9.79 -11.68 -7.44
CA ASP A 157 11.22 -11.97 -7.59
C ASP A 157 11.93 -11.79 -6.25
N ILE A 158 12.82 -12.72 -5.91
CA ILE A 158 13.76 -12.60 -4.81
C ILE A 158 15.11 -12.16 -5.38
N TYR A 159 15.49 -10.94 -5.10
CA TYR A 159 16.74 -10.34 -5.57
C TYR A 159 17.77 -10.34 -4.44
N ASP A 160 18.96 -10.83 -4.69
CA ASP A 160 20.10 -10.75 -3.76
C ASP A 160 20.92 -9.50 -4.07
N ILE A 161 21.09 -8.64 -3.08
CA ILE A 161 21.78 -7.36 -3.23
C ILE A 161 23.29 -7.58 -3.46
N ALA A 162 23.88 -8.57 -2.78
CA ALA A 162 25.31 -8.83 -2.88
C ALA A 162 25.68 -9.46 -4.23
N GLU A 163 24.82 -10.32 -4.76
CA GLU A 163 25.00 -10.95 -6.07
C GLU A 163 24.58 -10.02 -7.23
N GLY A 164 23.73 -9.00 -6.94
CA GLY A 164 23.18 -8.12 -7.96
C GLY A 164 22.23 -8.84 -8.95
N ALA A 165 21.57 -9.92 -8.49
CA ALA A 165 20.81 -10.82 -9.36
C ALA A 165 19.52 -11.33 -8.69
N VAL A 166 18.54 -11.70 -9.54
CA VAL A 166 17.35 -12.47 -9.12
C VAL A 166 17.77 -13.91 -8.88
N VAL A 167 17.63 -14.37 -7.64
CA VAL A 167 18.00 -15.74 -7.24
C VAL A 167 16.81 -16.70 -7.28
N LYS A 168 15.57 -16.18 -7.26
CA LYS A 168 14.35 -16.99 -7.33
C LYS A 168 13.20 -16.14 -7.85
N SER A 169 12.30 -16.75 -8.62
CA SER A 169 11.03 -16.17 -9.05
C SER A 169 9.87 -17.07 -8.69
N LEU A 170 8.78 -16.50 -8.18
CA LEU A 170 7.65 -17.23 -7.59
C LEU A 170 6.35 -16.85 -8.30
N THR A 171 5.42 -17.79 -8.32
CA THR A 171 4.03 -17.64 -8.79
C THR A 171 3.88 -16.94 -10.13
N LYS A 172 3.44 -17.69 -11.12
CA LYS A 172 3.15 -17.13 -12.46
C LYS A 172 1.96 -16.17 -12.40
N SER A 173 2.06 -15.10 -13.16
CA SER A 173 0.99 -14.13 -13.33
C SER A 173 -0.24 -14.77 -14.00
N SER A 174 -1.40 -14.65 -13.34
CA SER A 174 -2.71 -14.98 -13.93
C SER A 174 -3.13 -13.92 -14.97
N SER A 175 -4.15 -14.22 -15.76
CA SER A 175 -4.75 -13.26 -16.69
C SER A 175 -5.23 -12.00 -15.98
N VAL A 176 -5.86 -12.15 -14.81
CA VAL A 176 -6.37 -11.04 -14.01
C VAL A 176 -5.22 -10.22 -13.42
N GLN A 177 -4.19 -10.87 -12.87
CA GLN A 177 -3.00 -10.20 -12.33
C GLN A 177 -2.32 -9.34 -13.40
N ARG A 178 -2.24 -9.81 -14.64
CA ARG A 178 -1.67 -9.06 -15.77
C ARG A 178 -2.42 -7.78 -16.10
N VAL A 179 -3.74 -7.78 -15.95
CA VAL A 179 -4.59 -6.61 -16.14
C VAL A 179 -4.49 -5.64 -14.96
N PHE A 180 -4.44 -6.16 -13.74
CA PHE A 180 -4.27 -5.35 -12.51
C PHE A 180 -2.88 -4.72 -12.36
N ASN A 181 -2.06 -4.83 -13.35
CA ASN A 181 -0.70 -4.34 -13.39
C ASN A 181 -0.52 -2.84 -13.03
N SER A 182 -1.58 -2.04 -13.08
CA SER A 182 -1.53 -0.59 -12.81
C SER A 182 -1.80 -0.18 -11.36
N SER A 183 -2.20 -1.12 -10.50
CA SER A 183 -2.70 -0.78 -9.16
C SER A 183 -1.62 -0.73 -8.11
N GLY A 184 -0.71 0.06 -7.93
CA GLY A 184 0.37 0.16 -6.93
C GLY A 184 0.06 -0.38 -5.52
N VAL A 185 -0.04 -1.69 -5.41
CA VAL A 185 -0.36 -2.43 -4.19
C VAL A 185 0.79 -3.34 -3.81
N TYR A 186 0.96 -3.61 -2.53
CA TYR A 186 1.96 -4.56 -2.02
C TYR A 186 1.33 -5.62 -1.11
N PRO A 187 0.58 -6.57 -1.63
CA PRO A 187 -0.08 -7.60 -0.84
C PRO A 187 0.93 -8.65 -0.40
N MET A 188 1.94 -8.23 0.34
CA MET A 188 3.01 -9.09 0.85
C MET A 188 3.56 -8.57 2.17
N CYS A 189 4.03 -9.49 3.01
CA CYS A 189 4.74 -9.16 4.24
C CYS A 189 5.75 -10.25 4.60
N ILE A 190 6.70 -9.91 5.48
CA ILE A 190 7.68 -10.85 6.02
C ILE A 190 7.41 -11.03 7.51
N LYS A 191 7.35 -12.29 7.95
CA LYS A 191 7.17 -12.66 9.35
C LYS A 191 7.99 -13.90 9.66
N TYR A 192 8.88 -13.82 10.64
CA TYR A 192 9.73 -14.94 11.08
C TYR A 192 10.53 -15.59 9.93
N GLY A 193 11.13 -14.82 9.04
CA GLY A 193 11.89 -15.32 7.90
C GLY A 193 11.06 -15.90 6.75
N MET A 194 9.73 -15.95 6.91
CA MET A 194 8.80 -16.33 5.86
C MET A 194 8.26 -15.10 5.14
N LEU A 195 8.33 -15.11 3.84
CA LEU A 195 7.55 -14.23 2.98
C LEU A 195 6.13 -14.80 2.85
N TYR A 196 5.13 -13.97 3.12
CA TYR A 196 3.73 -14.21 2.78
C TYR A 196 3.33 -13.22 1.71
N TYR A 197 2.65 -13.70 0.67
CA TYR A 197 2.24 -12.84 -0.43
C TYR A 197 0.93 -13.33 -1.07
N MET A 198 0.23 -12.40 -1.72
CA MET A 198 -1.04 -12.64 -2.39
C MET A 198 -1.00 -12.07 -3.81
N PRO A 199 -1.59 -12.73 -4.81
CA PRO A 199 -1.99 -12.05 -6.04
C PRO A 199 -2.97 -10.92 -5.71
N CYS A 200 -2.86 -9.77 -6.38
CA CYS A 200 -3.71 -8.62 -6.03
C CYS A 200 -5.22 -8.81 -6.31
N CYS A 201 -5.60 -9.88 -6.97
CA CYS A 201 -6.97 -10.20 -7.40
C CYS A 201 -7.52 -11.49 -6.81
N GLU A 202 -6.83 -12.08 -5.85
CA GLU A 202 -7.17 -13.37 -5.24
C GLU A 202 -6.98 -13.28 -3.72
N MET A 203 -7.70 -14.13 -2.98
CA MET A 203 -7.60 -14.20 -1.52
C MET A 203 -6.74 -15.40 -1.05
N ASP A 204 -5.95 -15.98 -1.96
CA ASP A 204 -5.00 -17.03 -1.66
C ASP A 204 -3.68 -16.46 -1.14
N VAL A 205 -3.19 -16.98 -0.04
CA VAL A 205 -1.92 -16.60 0.58
C VAL A 205 -0.88 -17.66 0.30
N TYR A 206 0.21 -17.26 -0.31
CA TYR A 206 1.36 -18.09 -0.64
C TYR A 206 2.50 -17.82 0.33
N GLY A 207 3.37 -18.81 0.52
CA GLY A 207 4.52 -18.72 1.40
C GLY A 207 5.83 -19.12 0.74
N PHE A 208 6.91 -18.42 1.12
CA PHE A 208 8.26 -18.74 0.72
C PHE A 208 9.22 -18.50 1.88
N ASN A 209 10.03 -19.48 2.22
CA ASN A 209 11.05 -19.32 3.26
C ASN A 209 12.28 -18.64 2.69
N LEU A 210 12.57 -17.42 3.16
CA LEU A 210 13.69 -16.60 2.68
C LEU A 210 15.05 -17.13 3.10
N GLU A 211 15.12 -17.94 4.16
CA GLU A 211 16.37 -18.52 4.67
C GLU A 211 16.71 -19.83 3.95
N THR A 212 15.75 -20.77 3.87
CA THR A 212 15.96 -22.10 3.28
C THR A 212 15.77 -22.10 1.76
N GLY A 213 15.09 -21.11 1.20
CA GLY A 213 14.72 -21.06 -0.22
C GLY A 213 13.59 -21.99 -0.60
N GLU A 214 12.86 -22.54 0.37
CA GLU A 214 11.75 -23.46 0.16
C GLU A 214 10.48 -22.68 -0.23
N ASP A 215 9.87 -23.09 -1.34
CA ASP A 215 8.57 -22.60 -1.78
C ASP A 215 7.48 -23.47 -1.14
N ALA A 216 6.72 -22.89 -0.21
CA ALA A 216 5.65 -23.57 0.49
C ALA A 216 4.32 -23.60 -0.31
N GLY A 217 4.26 -22.93 -1.46
CA GLY A 217 3.07 -22.82 -2.28
C GLY A 217 1.92 -22.06 -1.62
N CYS A 218 0.68 -22.41 -1.97
CA CYS A 218 -0.51 -21.86 -1.33
C CYS A 218 -0.66 -22.41 0.09
N LEU A 219 -0.63 -21.52 1.09
CA LEU A 219 -0.72 -21.89 2.51
C LEU A 219 -2.17 -21.97 2.97
N PHE A 220 -3.00 -20.99 2.58
CA PHE A 220 -4.40 -20.93 2.94
C PHE A 220 -5.16 -19.95 2.06
N HIS A 221 -6.48 -20.06 2.07
CA HIS A 221 -7.42 -19.15 1.46
C HIS A 221 -8.13 -18.32 2.54
N ILE A 222 -8.37 -17.04 2.28
CA ILE A 222 -9.17 -16.16 3.15
C ILE A 222 -10.58 -16.11 2.61
N GLU A 223 -11.53 -16.66 3.34
CA GLU A 223 -12.94 -16.70 2.95
C GLU A 223 -13.55 -15.29 2.98
N SER A 224 -14.11 -14.87 1.86
CA SER A 224 -14.83 -13.59 1.75
C SER A 224 -15.95 -13.67 0.73
N SER A 225 -17.19 -13.48 1.17
CA SER A 225 -18.37 -13.45 0.29
C SER A 225 -18.49 -12.16 -0.52
N SER A 226 -17.81 -11.10 -0.13
CA SER A 226 -17.87 -9.77 -0.77
C SER A 226 -16.68 -9.50 -1.70
N PHE A 227 -15.60 -10.27 -1.61
CA PHE A 227 -14.49 -10.16 -2.53
C PHE A 227 -14.88 -10.77 -3.88
N LYS A 228 -14.83 -9.97 -4.93
CA LYS A 228 -15.14 -10.39 -6.31
C LYS A 228 -13.84 -10.57 -7.07
N PRO A 229 -13.31 -11.80 -7.20
CA PRO A 229 -12.17 -12.06 -8.07
C PRO A 229 -12.58 -11.76 -9.52
N GLY A 230 -11.67 -11.27 -10.31
CA GLY A 230 -11.93 -11.04 -11.73
C GLY A 230 -11.78 -12.33 -12.52
N GLU A 231 -12.59 -12.45 -13.58
CA GLU A 231 -12.41 -13.47 -14.60
C GLU A 231 -12.16 -12.81 -15.95
N ILE A 232 -11.18 -13.28 -16.68
CA ILE A 232 -10.81 -12.74 -18.00
C ILE A 232 -10.56 -13.88 -18.97
N ASP A 233 -11.43 -14.00 -19.97
CA ASP A 233 -11.30 -14.99 -21.03
C ASP A 233 -10.24 -14.58 -22.05
N ASP A 234 -10.20 -13.30 -22.44
CA ASP A 234 -9.27 -12.75 -23.42
C ASP A 234 -8.66 -11.43 -22.94
N VAL A 235 -7.44 -11.52 -22.45
CA VAL A 235 -6.68 -10.38 -21.92
C VAL A 235 -6.39 -9.34 -23.00
N GLU A 236 -6.03 -9.76 -24.20
CA GLU A 236 -5.64 -8.83 -25.27
C GLU A 236 -6.88 -8.06 -25.79
N ALA A 237 -8.02 -8.72 -25.91
CA ALA A 237 -9.29 -8.06 -26.25
C ALA A 237 -9.73 -7.07 -25.17
N LEU A 238 -9.49 -7.39 -23.87
CA LEU A 238 -9.79 -6.49 -22.78
C LEU A 238 -8.85 -5.27 -22.77
N LEU A 239 -7.54 -5.49 -22.89
CA LEU A 239 -6.54 -4.41 -22.89
C LEU A 239 -6.67 -3.47 -24.10
N SER A 240 -7.14 -3.99 -25.26
CA SER A 240 -7.38 -3.19 -26.47
C SER A 240 -8.64 -2.31 -26.39
N ASN A 241 -9.53 -2.56 -25.44
CA ASN A 241 -10.80 -1.86 -25.30
C ASN A 241 -10.89 -1.07 -23.98
N ARG A 242 -10.52 0.22 -24.02
CA ARG A 242 -10.49 1.09 -22.83
C ARG A 242 -11.81 1.11 -22.03
N LYS A 243 -12.97 1.01 -22.72
CA LYS A 243 -14.28 1.02 -22.03
C LYS A 243 -14.52 -0.30 -21.29
N LYS A 244 -14.21 -1.44 -21.90
CA LYS A 244 -14.31 -2.75 -21.23
C LYS A 244 -13.33 -2.84 -20.06
N LEU A 245 -12.09 -2.38 -20.27
CA LEU A 245 -11.08 -2.35 -19.22
C LEU A 245 -11.49 -1.48 -18.03
N SER A 246 -12.05 -0.29 -18.29
CA SER A 246 -12.60 0.56 -17.21
C SER A 246 -13.75 -0.12 -16.48
N GLY A 247 -14.68 -0.77 -17.20
CA GLY A 247 -15.78 -1.54 -16.60
C GLY A 247 -15.26 -2.68 -15.73
N PHE A 248 -14.27 -3.41 -16.21
CA PHE A 248 -13.64 -4.47 -15.42
C PHE A 248 -13.06 -3.94 -14.10
N TYR A 249 -12.31 -2.84 -14.11
CA TYR A 249 -11.79 -2.23 -12.88
C TYR A 249 -12.90 -1.68 -11.96
N ASP A 250 -14.05 -1.33 -12.52
CA ASP A 250 -15.17 -0.83 -11.74
C ASP A 250 -15.85 -1.94 -10.92
N GLU A 251 -15.72 -3.21 -11.32
CA GLU A 251 -16.44 -4.35 -10.73
C GLU A 251 -15.57 -5.27 -9.86
N VAL A 252 -14.27 -5.32 -10.13
CA VAL A 252 -13.35 -6.32 -9.52
C VAL A 252 -12.74 -5.81 -8.22
N SER A 253 -12.72 -6.67 -7.21
CA SER A 253 -12.04 -6.43 -5.94
C SER A 253 -10.51 -6.56 -6.08
N SER A 254 -9.76 -5.92 -5.18
CA SER A 254 -8.31 -6.03 -5.16
C SER A 254 -7.76 -6.06 -3.74
N VAL A 255 -6.76 -6.91 -3.53
CA VAL A 255 -5.94 -6.89 -2.31
C VAL A 255 -4.95 -5.74 -2.43
N LEU A 256 -4.88 -4.89 -1.42
CA LEU A 256 -4.03 -3.70 -1.41
C LEU A 256 -2.77 -3.89 -0.59
N MET A 257 -2.90 -4.50 0.57
CA MET A 257 -1.80 -4.64 1.51
C MET A 257 -2.02 -5.87 2.41
N MET A 258 -0.92 -6.48 2.80
CA MET A 258 -0.87 -7.48 3.84
C MET A 258 0.19 -7.08 4.86
N MET A 259 -0.12 -7.17 6.15
CA MET A 259 0.83 -6.90 7.23
C MET A 259 0.72 -7.92 8.35
N PRO A 260 1.82 -8.21 9.07
CA PRO A 260 1.78 -9.05 10.25
C PRO A 260 0.97 -8.37 11.38
N ALA A 261 0.13 -9.14 12.07
CA ALA A 261 -0.60 -8.67 13.24
C ALA A 261 -0.75 -9.81 14.26
N GLY A 262 -0.26 -9.62 15.48
CA GLY A 262 -0.29 -10.66 16.49
C GLY A 262 0.22 -12.01 15.97
N ASN A 263 -0.60 -13.06 16.09
CA ASN A 263 -0.30 -14.40 15.56
C ASN A 263 -0.73 -14.60 14.10
N GLY A 264 -1.42 -13.64 13.51
CA GLY A 264 -1.97 -13.71 12.16
C GLY A 264 -1.55 -12.52 11.30
N PHE A 265 -2.51 -12.01 10.54
CA PHE A 265 -2.29 -10.94 9.58
C PHE A 265 -3.47 -9.97 9.57
N LYS A 266 -3.21 -8.73 9.18
CA LYS A 266 -4.23 -7.82 8.68
C LYS A 266 -4.10 -7.72 7.16
N VAL A 267 -5.24 -7.81 6.45
CA VAL A 267 -5.29 -7.73 4.99
C VAL A 267 -6.24 -6.63 4.59
N LEU A 268 -5.74 -5.63 3.89
CA LEU A 268 -6.53 -4.52 3.37
C LEU A 268 -6.93 -4.82 1.92
N THR A 269 -8.22 -4.72 1.63
CA THR A 269 -8.77 -4.91 0.30
C THR A 269 -9.57 -3.68 -0.15
N CYS A 270 -9.80 -3.57 -1.43
CA CYS A 270 -10.77 -2.65 -2.02
C CYS A 270 -11.87 -3.50 -2.68
N GLU A 271 -13.09 -3.36 -2.21
CA GLU A 271 -14.25 -4.18 -2.56
C GLU A 271 -15.43 -3.33 -3.05
N GLY A 272 -16.53 -4.00 -3.41
CA GLY A 272 -17.71 -3.34 -3.96
C GLY A 272 -17.50 -2.91 -5.42
N GLU A 273 -18.30 -1.99 -5.89
CA GLU A 273 -18.33 -1.58 -7.29
C GLU A 273 -18.39 -0.06 -7.45
N PHE A 274 -17.81 0.43 -8.55
CA PHE A 274 -18.16 1.74 -9.05
C PHE A 274 -19.33 1.60 -10.02
N TYR A 275 -20.25 2.53 -10.00
CA TYR A 275 -21.32 2.58 -10.97
C TYR A 275 -21.39 3.96 -11.64
N ARG A 276 -22.20 4.07 -12.69
CA ARG A 276 -22.38 5.34 -13.40
C ARG A 276 -23.83 5.77 -13.31
N GLU A 277 -24.02 7.00 -12.82
CA GLU A 277 -25.30 7.66 -12.81
C GLU A 277 -25.21 8.92 -13.67
N SER A 278 -26.10 9.04 -14.67
CA SER A 278 -26.09 10.15 -15.64
C SER A 278 -24.70 10.40 -16.29
N GLY A 279 -23.94 9.34 -16.52
CA GLY A 279 -22.59 9.39 -17.08
C GLY A 279 -21.47 9.72 -16.08
N ILE A 280 -21.79 10.06 -14.84
CA ILE A 280 -20.83 10.36 -13.78
C ILE A 280 -20.53 9.07 -13.02
N ARG A 281 -19.22 8.79 -12.83
CA ARG A 281 -18.75 7.66 -12.01
C ARG A 281 -19.00 7.96 -10.54
N LYS A 282 -19.65 7.02 -9.85
CA LYS A 282 -19.97 7.07 -8.42
C LYS A 282 -19.16 6.00 -7.69
N ASN A 283 -18.80 6.27 -6.45
CA ASN A 283 -17.96 5.40 -5.62
C ASN A 283 -18.59 5.01 -4.27
N ASP A 284 -19.82 5.43 -4.01
CA ASP A 284 -20.54 5.17 -2.76
C ASP A 284 -20.87 3.68 -2.50
N ARG A 285 -20.72 2.83 -3.53
CA ARG A 285 -20.78 1.36 -3.41
C ARG A 285 -19.40 0.71 -3.36
N ARG A 286 -18.33 1.50 -3.42
CA ARG A 286 -16.96 1.05 -3.29
C ARG A 286 -16.49 1.34 -1.88
N TYR A 287 -15.80 0.39 -1.26
CA TYR A 287 -15.31 0.51 0.10
C TYR A 287 -13.99 -0.24 0.29
N TYR A 288 -13.30 0.08 1.35
CA TYR A 288 -12.16 -0.71 1.82
C TYR A 288 -12.63 -1.69 2.89
N SER A 289 -12.03 -2.88 2.91
CA SER A 289 -12.21 -3.85 3.99
C SER A 289 -10.87 -4.19 4.61
N LEU A 290 -10.79 -4.15 5.93
CA LEU A 290 -9.66 -4.63 6.71
C LEU A 290 -10.05 -5.94 7.38
N TYR A 291 -9.42 -7.01 6.95
CA TYR A 291 -9.59 -8.35 7.54
C TYR A 291 -8.53 -8.57 8.60
N GLU A 292 -8.91 -9.03 9.76
CA GLU A 292 -8.02 -9.68 10.71
C GLU A 292 -8.15 -11.20 10.55
N VAL A 293 -7.06 -11.86 10.19
CA VAL A 293 -7.04 -13.31 9.95
C VAL A 293 -6.03 -13.99 10.85
N ASP A 294 -6.33 -15.20 11.29
CA ASP A 294 -5.37 -16.02 12.01
C ASP A 294 -4.32 -16.61 11.05
N HIS A 295 -3.37 -17.38 11.61
CA HIS A 295 -2.29 -18.01 10.83
C HIS A 295 -2.76 -19.13 9.88
N LYS A 296 -4.05 -19.48 9.89
CA LYS A 296 -4.68 -20.46 9.00
C LYS A 296 -5.63 -19.84 7.98
N GLY A 297 -5.72 -18.50 7.97
CA GLY A 297 -6.61 -17.78 7.07
C GLY A 297 -8.04 -17.61 7.55
N LYS A 298 -8.37 -18.08 8.77
CA LYS A 298 -9.70 -17.87 9.33
C LYS A 298 -9.89 -16.38 9.65
N VAL A 299 -10.96 -15.80 9.13
CA VAL A 299 -11.34 -14.41 9.43
C VAL A 299 -11.81 -14.34 10.89
N MET A 300 -11.15 -13.50 11.67
CA MET A 300 -11.45 -13.25 13.08
C MET A 300 -12.27 -11.98 13.24
N ASP A 301 -12.00 -10.96 12.43
CA ASP A 301 -12.73 -9.70 12.35
C ASP A 301 -12.69 -9.16 10.92
N LYS A 302 -13.70 -8.37 10.55
CA LYS A 302 -13.76 -7.64 9.29
C LYS A 302 -14.42 -6.30 9.53
N ARG A 303 -13.74 -5.23 9.08
CA ARG A 303 -14.27 -3.87 9.13
C ARG A 303 -14.29 -3.26 7.74
N CYS A 304 -15.38 -2.59 7.42
CA CYS A 304 -15.55 -1.92 6.13
C CYS A 304 -15.68 -0.40 6.36
N PHE A 305 -14.97 0.36 5.55
CA PHE A 305 -14.96 1.83 5.64
C PHE A 305 -14.96 2.49 4.26
N PRO A 306 -15.39 3.77 4.16
CA PRO A 306 -15.61 4.45 2.89
C PRO A 306 -14.37 4.44 1.97
N TYR A 307 -14.60 4.43 0.66
CA TYR A 307 -13.53 4.40 -0.35
C TYR A 307 -12.63 5.64 -0.32
N ASP A 308 -13.10 6.76 0.20
CA ASP A 308 -12.39 8.03 0.35
C ASP A 308 -11.68 8.21 1.70
N THR A 309 -11.63 7.16 2.53
CA THR A 309 -10.91 7.17 3.83
C THR A 309 -9.43 7.51 3.64
N PHE A 310 -8.80 7.02 2.59
CA PHE A 310 -7.40 7.28 2.28
C PHE A 310 -7.26 8.32 1.17
N GLU A 311 -6.24 9.16 1.26
CA GLU A 311 -5.90 10.12 0.19
C GLU A 311 -5.66 9.40 -1.15
N SER A 312 -4.92 8.30 -1.09
CA SER A 312 -4.67 7.41 -2.21
C SER A 312 -4.26 6.03 -1.72
N ARG A 313 -4.19 5.05 -2.61
CA ARG A 313 -3.63 3.73 -2.27
C ARG A 313 -2.15 3.77 -1.89
N ALA A 314 -1.43 4.82 -2.32
CA ALA A 314 -0.03 5.04 -2.00
C ALA A 314 0.18 5.63 -0.61
N SER A 315 -0.88 6.12 0.03
CA SER A 315 -0.86 6.82 1.33
C SER A 315 -1.14 5.91 2.52
N VAL A 316 -0.89 4.62 2.39
CA VAL A 316 -1.16 3.62 3.43
C VAL A 316 0.08 2.78 3.68
N ASP A 317 0.38 2.51 4.94
CA ASP A 317 1.44 1.59 5.35
C ASP A 317 1.06 0.84 6.63
N GLY A 318 1.65 -0.35 6.82
CA GLY A 318 1.45 -1.21 7.98
C GLY A 318 2.72 -1.34 8.81
N PHE A 319 2.67 -0.94 10.07
CA PHE A 319 3.80 -1.05 10.98
C PHE A 319 3.35 -1.50 12.38
N ASN A 320 4.01 -2.50 12.94
CA ASN A 320 3.71 -3.07 14.26
C ASN A 320 2.23 -3.46 14.47
N GLY A 321 1.58 -4.00 13.42
CA GLY A 321 0.17 -4.41 13.45
C GLY A 321 -0.83 -3.26 13.38
N LYS A 322 -0.36 -2.03 13.26
CA LYS A 322 -1.17 -0.82 13.10
C LYS A 322 -1.20 -0.39 11.64
N LEU A 323 -2.32 0.21 11.23
CA LEU A 323 -2.50 0.80 9.91
C LEU A 323 -2.26 2.30 9.98
N TYR A 324 -1.27 2.81 9.29
CA TYR A 324 -0.99 4.23 9.14
C TYR A 324 -1.46 4.71 7.78
N TYR A 325 -2.06 5.89 7.72
CA TYR A 325 -2.49 6.45 6.46
C TYR A 325 -2.55 7.98 6.47
N LEU A 326 -2.50 8.56 5.27
CA LEU A 326 -2.73 9.99 5.09
C LEU A 326 -4.18 10.23 4.65
N LYS A 327 -4.80 11.19 5.32
CA LYS A 327 -6.10 11.78 4.98
C LYS A 327 -5.87 13.18 4.45
N LYS A 328 -6.50 13.50 3.34
CA LYS A 328 -6.45 14.83 2.75
C LYS A 328 -7.64 15.64 3.24
N THR A 329 -7.38 16.85 3.70
CA THR A 329 -8.42 17.82 4.09
C THR A 329 -8.19 19.14 3.37
N LEU A 330 -9.28 19.86 3.06
CA LEU A 330 -9.20 21.21 2.52
C LEU A 330 -9.40 22.20 3.68
N ASP A 331 -8.46 23.12 3.85
CA ASP A 331 -8.69 24.27 4.69
C ASP A 331 -9.76 25.18 4.05
N MET A 332 -10.92 25.26 4.70
CA MET A 332 -12.06 26.05 4.21
C MET A 332 -11.78 27.56 4.20
N VAL A 333 -10.76 28.03 4.88
CA VAL A 333 -10.42 29.47 4.99
C VAL A 333 -9.32 29.87 4.00
N GLY A 334 -8.30 29.01 3.81
CA GLY A 334 -7.14 29.30 2.96
C GLY A 334 -7.18 28.61 1.58
N GLY A 335 -8.04 27.62 1.40
CA GLY A 335 -8.06 26.78 0.18
C GLY A 335 -6.82 25.89 0.05
N GLU A 336 -6.02 25.77 1.11
CA GLU A 336 -4.84 24.92 1.14
C GLU A 336 -5.21 23.48 1.46
N GLU A 337 -4.53 22.56 0.79
CA GLU A 337 -4.68 21.13 1.05
C GLU A 337 -3.75 20.73 2.19
N ASN A 338 -4.33 20.11 3.23
CA ASN A 338 -3.59 19.58 4.37
C ASN A 338 -3.56 18.05 4.32
N HIS A 339 -2.42 17.49 4.70
CA HIS A 339 -2.24 16.04 4.84
C HIS A 339 -2.18 15.70 6.33
N ILE A 340 -3.14 14.91 6.80
CA ILE A 340 -3.21 14.48 8.20
C ILE A 340 -2.74 13.03 8.26
N LEU A 341 -1.72 12.76 9.08
CA LEU A 341 -1.29 11.40 9.39
C LEU A 341 -2.22 10.81 10.45
N CYS A 342 -2.82 9.68 10.14
CA CYS A 342 -3.72 8.94 11.00
C CYS A 342 -3.16 7.56 11.32
N VAL A 343 -3.54 6.99 12.47
CA VAL A 343 -3.25 5.61 12.85
C VAL A 343 -4.52 4.90 13.32
N TYR A 344 -4.69 3.68 12.84
CA TYR A 344 -5.71 2.73 13.31
C TYR A 344 -5.00 1.51 13.95
N GLU A 345 -5.41 1.16 15.18
CA GLU A 345 -4.82 0.10 15.99
C GLU A 345 -5.39 -1.30 15.71
#